data_60ecb643705924e5a0e106a0f17618fe
#
_entry.id   60ecb643705924e5a0e106a0f17618fe
#
_cell.length_a   1.000
_cell.length_b   1.000
_cell.length_c   1.000
_cell.angle_alpha   90.00
_cell.angle_beta   90.00
_cell.angle_gamma   90.00
#
_symmetry.space_group_name_H-M   'P 1'
#
loop_
_entity.id
_entity.type
_entity.pdbx_description
1 polymer ?
#
loop_
_entity_poly.entity_id
_entity_poly.type
_entity_poly.pdbx_seq_one_letter_code
_entity_poly.pdbx_strand_id
1 'polypeptide(L)'
;MTPASAGRFYIRYAIQRWDDAKWFIGSFVVVLLALIAYSIAVHKSSLTFLIVLLMEMVFLLGLWTFRRTAYLEIGEQGLRVRYLLTRLELPFAAVTRVRKQPLGVAFQPADRRRYVNRFVRRLARDPAVYIRLDRRESELIQEVTRHLGARMVNGADVILPITDVDAFLAAVKGRLRAGSG
;
A
#
# COMPACT_ATOMS: atom_id res chain seq x y z
N MET A 1 14.00 7.68 16.88
CA MET A 1 12.95 8.47 16.18
C MET A 1 13.58 9.05 14.94
N THR A 2 13.39 8.43 13.79
CA THR A 2 13.90 8.95 12.50
C THR A 2 13.01 10.14 12.12
N PRO A 3 13.59 11.31 11.77
CA PRO A 3 12.79 12.45 11.37
C PRO A 3 11.95 12.04 10.17
N ALA A 4 10.64 12.25 10.25
CA ALA A 4 9.72 12.06 9.14
C ALA A 4 10.27 12.87 7.96
N SER A 5 10.82 12.18 6.97
CA SER A 5 11.21 12.79 5.71
C SER A 5 9.99 13.54 5.19
N ALA A 6 10.12 14.86 5.09
CA ALA A 6 9.03 15.78 4.81
C ALA A 6 8.13 15.22 3.70
N GLY A 7 6.91 14.86 4.05
CA GLY A 7 5.82 14.64 3.12
C GLY A 7 5.54 13.22 2.63
N ARG A 8 6.21 12.14 3.09
CA ARG A 8 5.93 10.78 2.64
C ARG A 8 5.22 9.95 3.72
N PHE A 9 4.03 9.46 3.39
CA PHE A 9 3.20 8.64 4.28
C PHE A 9 3.03 7.25 3.68
N TYR A 10 3.61 6.23 4.31
CA TYR A 10 3.61 4.87 3.77
C TYR A 10 2.24 4.21 3.88
N ILE A 11 1.86 3.46 2.85
CA ILE A 11 0.60 2.74 2.78
C ILE A 11 0.70 1.45 3.60
N ARG A 12 -0.15 1.29 4.61
CA ARG A 12 -0.15 0.14 5.54
C ARG A 12 -0.33 -1.20 4.85
N TYR A 13 -1.04 -1.24 3.74
CA TYR A 13 -1.20 -2.47 2.94
C TYR A 13 0.13 -3.09 2.51
N ALA A 14 1.09 -2.27 2.11
CA ALA A 14 2.39 -2.77 1.69
C ALA A 14 3.23 -3.26 2.89
N ILE A 15 3.14 -2.55 4.02
CA ILE A 15 3.83 -2.93 5.25
C ILE A 15 3.29 -4.26 5.78
N GLN A 16 1.97 -4.41 5.85
CA GLN A 16 1.33 -5.62 6.35
C GLN A 16 1.65 -6.84 5.47
N ARG A 17 1.64 -6.68 4.14
CA ARG A 17 2.05 -7.77 3.25
C ARG A 17 3.48 -8.24 3.48
N TRP A 18 4.39 -7.31 3.70
CA TRP A 18 5.75 -7.64 4.06
C TRP A 18 5.81 -8.37 5.40
N ASP A 19 5.12 -7.85 6.42
CA ASP A 19 5.14 -8.42 7.77
C ASP A 19 4.51 -9.81 7.84
N ASP A 20 3.46 -10.07 7.06
CA ASP A 20 2.83 -11.39 6.93
C ASP A 20 3.73 -12.39 6.17
N ALA A 21 4.49 -11.92 5.18
CA ALA A 21 5.28 -12.78 4.30
C ALA A 21 6.69 -13.07 4.82
N LYS A 22 7.35 -12.10 5.46
CA LYS A 22 8.78 -12.18 5.84
C LYS A 22 9.14 -13.41 6.68
N TRP A 23 8.28 -13.78 7.64
CA TRP A 23 8.53 -14.94 8.51
C TRP A 23 8.31 -16.26 7.79
N PHE A 24 7.24 -16.36 7.03
CA PHE A 24 6.93 -17.57 6.27
C PHE A 24 8.01 -17.85 5.22
N ILE A 25 8.34 -16.86 4.41
CA ILE A 25 9.36 -17.00 3.37
C ILE A 25 10.75 -17.17 3.99
N GLY A 26 11.06 -16.42 5.07
CA GLY A 26 12.33 -16.57 5.77
C GLY A 26 12.55 -17.98 6.33
N SER A 27 11.52 -18.61 6.89
CA SER A 27 11.62 -20.01 7.35
C SER A 27 11.83 -20.99 6.19
N PHE A 28 11.20 -20.73 5.04
CA PHE A 28 11.34 -21.57 3.86
C PHE A 28 12.74 -21.45 3.25
N VAL A 29 13.33 -20.25 3.23
CA VAL A 29 14.74 -20.02 2.84
C VAL A 29 15.70 -20.86 3.71
N VAL A 30 15.49 -20.90 5.03
CA VAL A 30 16.32 -21.72 5.94
C VAL A 30 16.23 -23.20 5.59
N VAL A 31 15.01 -23.70 5.32
CA VAL A 31 14.80 -25.10 4.90
C VAL A 31 15.51 -25.40 3.57
N LEU A 32 15.39 -24.49 2.59
CA LEU A 32 16.09 -24.66 1.30
C LEU A 32 17.60 -24.68 1.44
N LEU A 33 18.17 -23.81 2.28
CA LEU A 33 19.61 -23.80 2.55
C LEU A 33 20.07 -25.13 3.19
N ALA A 34 19.28 -25.67 4.12
CA ALA A 34 19.58 -26.98 4.72
C ALA A 34 19.51 -28.10 3.68
N LEU A 35 18.53 -28.09 2.77
CA LEU A 35 18.40 -29.05 1.68
C LEU A 35 19.57 -28.97 0.67
N ILE A 36 20.02 -27.74 0.36
CA ILE A 36 21.19 -27.52 -0.48
C ILE A 36 22.44 -28.11 0.17
N ALA A 37 22.68 -27.80 1.45
CA ALA A 37 23.81 -28.31 2.21
C ALA A 37 23.79 -29.85 2.26
N TYR A 38 22.63 -30.44 2.52
CA TYR A 38 22.48 -31.91 2.49
C TYR A 38 22.74 -32.49 1.11
N SER A 39 22.24 -31.88 0.03
CA SER A 39 22.48 -32.36 -1.33
C SER A 39 23.95 -32.34 -1.71
N ILE A 40 24.70 -31.33 -1.28
CA ILE A 40 26.14 -31.22 -1.49
C ILE A 40 26.84 -32.33 -0.72
N ALA A 41 26.48 -32.57 0.55
CA ALA A 41 27.09 -33.60 1.39
C ALA A 41 26.88 -35.01 0.82
N VAL A 42 25.78 -35.27 0.14
CA VAL A 42 25.44 -36.57 -0.48
C VAL A 42 25.86 -36.65 -1.96
N HIS A 43 26.64 -35.68 -2.44
CA HIS A 43 27.05 -35.58 -3.86
C HIS A 43 25.92 -35.62 -4.88
N LYS A 44 24.71 -35.12 -4.53
CA LYS A 44 23.55 -34.99 -5.44
C LYS A 44 23.48 -33.57 -6.03
N SER A 45 22.83 -33.46 -7.19
CA SER A 45 22.62 -32.16 -7.80
C SER A 45 21.73 -31.29 -6.93
N SER A 46 22.17 -30.07 -6.61
CA SER A 46 21.43 -29.05 -5.86
C SER A 46 20.80 -27.97 -6.76
N LEU A 47 20.89 -28.12 -8.08
CA LEU A 47 20.48 -27.09 -9.04
C LEU A 47 19.03 -26.65 -8.86
N THR A 48 18.12 -27.61 -8.67
CA THR A 48 16.69 -27.32 -8.50
C THR A 48 16.44 -26.45 -7.24
N PHE A 49 17.10 -26.78 -6.13
CA PHE A 49 16.97 -26.00 -4.88
C PHE A 49 17.56 -24.60 -5.01
N LEU A 50 18.66 -24.45 -5.77
CA LEU A 50 19.26 -23.14 -6.06
C LEU A 50 18.32 -22.26 -6.91
N ILE A 51 17.65 -22.82 -7.91
CA ILE A 51 16.65 -22.09 -8.72
C ILE A 51 15.50 -21.62 -7.86
N VAL A 52 14.95 -22.50 -7.00
CA VAL A 52 13.86 -22.13 -6.09
C VAL A 52 14.30 -21.04 -5.11
N LEU A 53 15.49 -21.16 -4.54
CA LEU A 53 16.05 -20.13 -3.65
C LEU A 53 16.19 -18.78 -4.35
N LEU A 54 16.67 -18.76 -5.59
CA LEU A 54 16.78 -17.55 -6.39
C LEU A 54 15.39 -16.89 -6.63
N MET A 55 14.39 -17.69 -6.98
CA MET A 55 13.03 -17.19 -7.16
C MET A 55 12.45 -16.59 -5.88
N GLU A 56 12.69 -17.20 -4.73
CA GLU A 56 12.28 -16.66 -3.43
C GLU A 56 12.99 -15.35 -3.10
N MET A 57 14.29 -15.25 -3.35
CA MET A 57 15.03 -14.01 -3.14
C MET A 57 14.51 -12.87 -4.02
N VAL A 58 14.18 -13.17 -5.29
CA VAL A 58 13.56 -12.18 -6.19
C VAL A 58 12.19 -11.75 -5.67
N PHE A 59 11.38 -12.70 -5.17
CA PHE A 59 10.07 -12.39 -4.59
C PHE A 59 10.18 -11.54 -3.32
N LEU A 60 11.10 -11.87 -2.41
CA LEU A 60 11.39 -11.08 -1.21
C LEU A 60 11.84 -9.66 -1.56
N LEU A 61 12.74 -9.53 -2.55
CA LEU A 61 13.20 -8.23 -3.03
C LEU A 61 12.04 -7.42 -3.61
N GLY A 62 11.14 -8.07 -4.36
CA GLY A 62 9.92 -7.46 -4.88
C GLY A 62 9.00 -6.94 -3.78
N LEU A 63 8.74 -7.74 -2.73
CA LEU A 63 7.93 -7.33 -1.58
C LEU A 63 8.58 -6.19 -0.78
N TRP A 64 9.89 -6.25 -0.59
CA TRP A 64 10.64 -5.21 0.10
C TRP A 64 10.60 -3.88 -0.67
N THR A 65 10.80 -3.95 -1.99
CA THR A 65 10.71 -2.79 -2.88
C THR A 65 9.28 -2.21 -2.84
N PHE A 66 8.26 -3.07 -2.93
CA PHE A 66 6.86 -2.66 -2.82
C PHE A 66 6.58 -1.92 -1.51
N ARG A 67 7.06 -2.46 -0.38
CA ARG A 67 6.93 -1.79 0.92
C ARG A 67 7.53 -0.36 0.92
N ARG A 68 8.68 -0.18 0.24
CA ARG A 68 9.36 1.12 0.18
C ARG A 68 8.78 2.09 -0.83
N THR A 69 8.15 1.58 -1.88
CA THR A 69 7.62 2.40 -2.98
C THR A 69 6.13 2.73 -2.86
N ALA A 70 5.42 2.10 -1.91
CA ALA A 70 4.00 2.38 -1.68
C ALA A 70 3.83 3.50 -0.64
N TYR A 71 3.63 4.73 -1.11
CA TYR A 71 3.46 5.90 -0.24
C TYR A 71 2.55 6.96 -0.87
N LEU A 72 2.02 7.81 0.00
CA LEU A 72 1.31 9.04 -0.33
C LEU A 72 2.22 10.22 0.00
N GLU A 73 2.41 11.13 -0.93
CA GLU A 73 3.24 12.32 -0.78
C GLU A 73 2.41 13.59 -1.04
N ILE A 74 2.67 14.64 -0.27
CA ILE A 74 2.02 15.93 -0.45
C ILE A 74 2.93 16.79 -1.34
N GLY A 75 2.54 16.94 -2.60
CA GLY A 75 3.22 17.83 -3.56
C GLY A 75 2.77 19.28 -3.43
N GLU A 76 3.28 20.13 -4.32
CA GLU A 76 2.91 21.55 -4.38
C GLU A 76 1.51 21.76 -4.97
N GLN A 77 1.17 21.00 -6.01
CA GLN A 77 -0.09 21.15 -6.76
C GLN A 77 -1.14 20.10 -6.43
N GLY A 78 -0.79 19.06 -5.64
CA GLY A 78 -1.68 17.96 -5.35
C GLY A 78 -1.04 16.87 -4.51
N LEU A 79 -1.79 15.78 -4.35
CA LEU A 79 -1.37 14.59 -3.65
C LEU A 79 -0.82 13.58 -4.66
N ARG A 80 0.38 13.06 -4.43
CA ARG A 80 1.00 12.01 -5.24
C ARG A 80 0.85 10.68 -4.54
N VAL A 81 0.12 9.76 -5.15
CA VAL A 81 -0.02 8.39 -4.68
C VAL A 81 0.92 7.52 -5.50
N ARG A 82 1.87 6.88 -4.84
CA ARG A 82 2.70 5.85 -5.47
C ARG A 82 2.32 4.49 -4.91
N TYR A 83 1.88 3.62 -5.80
CA TYR A 83 1.45 2.27 -5.42
C TYR A 83 1.87 1.27 -6.49
N LEU A 84 2.70 0.28 -6.13
CA LEU A 84 3.36 -0.60 -7.09
C LEU A 84 4.19 0.21 -8.11
N LEU A 85 3.91 0.01 -9.38
CA LEU A 85 4.55 0.73 -10.50
C LEU A 85 3.77 1.98 -10.91
N THR A 86 2.61 2.22 -10.30
CA THR A 86 1.72 3.33 -10.66
C THR A 86 2.09 4.59 -9.90
N ARG A 87 2.11 5.69 -10.61
CA ARG A 87 2.19 7.05 -10.07
C ARG A 87 0.92 7.76 -10.45
N LEU A 88 0.17 8.20 -9.45
CA LEU A 88 -1.09 8.90 -9.63
C LEU A 88 -0.97 10.28 -8.96
N GLU A 89 -1.38 11.31 -9.67
CA GLU A 89 -1.44 12.68 -9.13
C GLU A 89 -2.91 13.09 -8.96
N LEU A 90 -3.25 13.51 -7.74
CA LEU A 90 -4.57 14.02 -7.39
C LEU A 90 -4.43 15.53 -7.15
N PRO A 91 -4.78 16.38 -8.13
CA PRO A 91 -4.66 17.83 -7.98
C PRO A 91 -5.55 18.32 -6.83
N PHE A 92 -5.09 19.28 -6.04
CA PHE A 92 -5.88 19.84 -4.94
C PHE A 92 -7.22 20.43 -5.42
N ALA A 93 -7.27 20.95 -6.65
CA ALA A 93 -8.50 21.45 -7.26
C ALA A 93 -9.59 20.37 -7.39
N ALA A 94 -9.20 19.11 -7.60
CA ALA A 94 -10.13 17.97 -7.68
C ALA A 94 -10.46 17.38 -6.30
N VAL A 95 -9.81 17.80 -5.21
CA VAL A 95 -10.04 17.30 -3.86
C VAL A 95 -11.01 18.19 -3.13
N THR A 96 -12.23 17.70 -2.91
CA THR A 96 -13.28 18.45 -2.21
C THR A 96 -13.19 18.34 -0.70
N ARG A 97 -12.72 17.19 -0.19
CA ARG A 97 -12.66 16.93 1.26
C ARG A 97 -11.65 15.84 1.59
N VAL A 98 -10.92 16.04 2.70
CA VAL A 98 -10.06 15.02 3.30
C VAL A 98 -10.51 14.77 4.73
N ARG A 99 -10.69 13.49 5.10
CA ARG A 99 -11.18 13.11 6.44
C ARG A 99 -10.52 11.82 6.94
N LYS A 100 -10.51 11.65 8.26
CA LYS A 100 -10.08 10.42 8.94
C LYS A 100 -11.31 9.60 9.29
N GLN A 101 -11.32 8.33 8.92
CA GLN A 101 -12.33 7.37 9.36
C GLN A 101 -11.70 5.97 9.47
N PRO A 102 -12.29 5.04 10.23
CA PRO A 102 -11.88 3.64 10.20
C PRO A 102 -12.03 3.05 8.79
N LEU A 103 -11.07 2.25 8.37
CA LEU A 103 -11.07 1.64 7.02
C LEU A 103 -12.36 0.83 6.77
N GLY A 104 -12.88 0.16 7.79
CA GLY A 104 -14.08 -0.68 7.69
C GLY A 104 -15.37 0.05 7.31
N VAL A 105 -15.42 1.37 7.50
CA VAL A 105 -16.61 2.18 7.15
C VAL A 105 -16.83 2.26 5.64
N ALA A 106 -15.76 2.15 4.85
CA ALA A 106 -15.84 2.20 3.39
C ALA A 106 -16.46 0.96 2.76
N PHE A 107 -16.45 -0.15 3.50
CA PHE A 107 -16.82 -1.46 2.95
C PHE A 107 -18.09 -1.96 3.64
N GLN A 108 -19.22 -1.82 2.96
CA GLN A 108 -20.48 -2.36 3.45
C GLN A 108 -20.45 -3.90 3.52
N PRO A 109 -21.23 -4.53 4.42
CA PRO A 109 -21.30 -5.98 4.56
C PRO A 109 -21.64 -6.73 3.27
N ALA A 110 -22.44 -6.14 2.39
CA ALA A 110 -22.84 -6.71 1.11
C ALA A 110 -21.69 -6.75 0.07
N ASP A 111 -20.75 -5.79 0.12
CA ASP A 111 -19.60 -5.73 -0.80
C ASP A 111 -18.45 -6.62 -0.40
N ARG A 112 -18.62 -7.39 0.67
CA ARG A 112 -17.61 -8.27 1.26
C ARG A 112 -17.42 -9.55 0.44
N ARG A 113 -17.03 -9.45 -0.82
CA ARG A 113 -16.51 -10.60 -1.56
C ARG A 113 -15.35 -11.21 -0.79
N ARG A 114 -15.28 -12.55 -0.71
CA ARG A 114 -14.38 -13.33 0.16
C ARG A 114 -12.92 -12.87 0.25
N TYR A 115 -12.37 -12.27 -0.81
CA TYR A 115 -10.98 -11.80 -0.87
C TYR A 115 -10.74 -10.43 -0.18
N VAL A 116 -11.69 -9.53 -0.23
CA VAL A 116 -11.64 -8.23 0.45
C VAL A 116 -11.69 -8.44 1.97
N ASN A 117 -12.41 -9.49 2.42
CA ASN A 117 -12.68 -9.75 3.83
C ASN A 117 -11.42 -9.99 4.68
N ARG A 118 -10.46 -10.79 4.21
CA ARG A 118 -9.30 -11.13 5.04
C ARG A 118 -8.39 -9.93 5.29
N PHE A 119 -8.27 -9.11 4.28
CA PHE A 119 -7.37 -7.96 4.25
C PHE A 119 -7.98 -6.76 5.00
N VAL A 120 -9.22 -6.42 4.67
CA VAL A 120 -9.96 -5.34 5.34
C VAL A 120 -10.26 -5.70 6.79
N ARG A 121 -10.48 -6.97 7.13
CA ARG A 121 -10.82 -7.42 8.48
C ARG A 121 -9.74 -7.11 9.50
N ARG A 122 -8.46 -7.24 9.13
CA ARG A 122 -7.33 -6.92 10.01
C ARG A 122 -7.15 -5.42 10.19
N LEU A 123 -7.35 -4.63 9.14
CA LEU A 123 -7.20 -3.17 9.13
C LEU A 123 -8.53 -2.43 9.32
N ALA A 124 -9.65 -3.12 9.51
CA ALA A 124 -10.98 -2.51 9.55
C ALA A 124 -11.14 -1.44 10.63
N ARG A 125 -10.45 -1.61 11.75
CA ARG A 125 -10.45 -0.66 12.88
C ARG A 125 -9.36 0.41 12.76
N ASP A 126 -8.40 0.20 11.85
CA ASP A 126 -7.30 1.14 11.67
C ASP A 126 -7.79 2.42 10.99
N PRO A 127 -7.25 3.56 11.40
CA PRO A 127 -7.58 4.83 10.76
C PRO A 127 -7.06 4.84 9.32
N ALA A 128 -7.89 5.33 8.41
CA ALA A 128 -7.57 5.57 7.03
C ALA A 128 -7.90 7.01 6.63
N VAL A 129 -7.20 7.49 5.62
CA VAL A 129 -7.50 8.78 4.99
C VAL A 129 -8.52 8.55 3.88
N TYR A 130 -9.59 9.32 3.93
CA TYR A 130 -10.61 9.37 2.89
C TYR A 130 -10.45 10.70 2.16
N ILE A 131 -10.06 10.63 0.89
CA ILE A 131 -9.88 11.77 0.00
C ILE A 131 -11.08 11.76 -0.95
N ARG A 132 -11.98 12.72 -0.81
CA ARG A 132 -13.14 12.86 -1.69
C ARG A 132 -12.76 13.70 -2.89
N LEU A 133 -12.91 13.12 -4.07
CA LEU A 133 -12.76 13.81 -5.34
C LEU A 133 -14.05 14.51 -5.77
N ASP A 134 -13.94 15.56 -6.57
CA ASP A 134 -15.10 16.17 -7.20
C ASP A 134 -15.74 15.16 -8.18
N ARG A 135 -17.04 14.98 -8.06
CA ARG A 135 -17.80 14.08 -8.95
C ARG A 135 -17.81 14.52 -10.41
N ARG A 136 -17.49 15.79 -10.66
CA ARG A 136 -17.37 16.34 -12.02
C ARG A 136 -16.16 15.79 -12.75
N GLU A 137 -15.13 15.40 -12.03
CA GLU A 137 -13.89 14.81 -12.52
C GLU A 137 -14.04 13.30 -12.75
N SER A 138 -15.01 12.90 -13.58
CA SER A 138 -15.34 11.49 -13.84
C SER A 138 -14.16 10.71 -14.45
N GLU A 139 -13.38 11.34 -15.32
CA GLU A 139 -12.19 10.74 -15.94
C GLU A 139 -11.12 10.44 -14.91
N LEU A 140 -10.83 11.40 -14.02
CA LEU A 140 -9.89 11.21 -12.93
C LEU A 140 -10.33 10.08 -11.99
N ILE A 141 -11.63 10.02 -11.64
CA ILE A 141 -12.18 8.96 -10.80
C ILE A 141 -12.01 7.58 -11.46
N GLN A 142 -12.24 7.48 -12.77
CA GLN A 142 -12.03 6.23 -13.52
C GLN A 142 -10.57 5.84 -13.56
N GLU A 143 -9.66 6.78 -13.81
CA GLU A 143 -8.23 6.56 -13.81
C GLU A 143 -7.75 6.06 -12.43
N VAL A 144 -8.16 6.74 -11.35
CA VAL A 144 -7.87 6.36 -9.97
C VAL A 144 -8.38 4.95 -9.66
N THR A 145 -9.61 4.64 -10.09
CA THR A 145 -10.22 3.32 -9.88
C THR A 145 -9.47 2.23 -10.63
N ARG A 146 -9.03 2.51 -11.85
CA ARG A 146 -8.23 1.58 -12.66
C ARG A 146 -6.89 1.26 -12.02
N HIS A 147 -6.23 2.26 -11.46
CA HIS A 147 -4.88 2.13 -10.91
C HIS A 147 -4.85 1.62 -9.45
N LEU A 148 -5.74 2.09 -8.61
CA LEU A 148 -5.78 1.69 -7.19
C LEU A 148 -6.71 0.50 -6.93
N GLY A 149 -7.67 0.27 -7.83
CA GLY A 149 -8.64 -0.81 -7.74
C GLY A 149 -9.74 -0.57 -6.68
N ALA A 150 -10.78 -1.41 -6.73
CA ALA A 150 -11.97 -1.31 -5.86
C ALA A 150 -11.68 -1.47 -4.35
N ARG A 151 -10.45 -1.80 -3.96
CA ARG A 151 -10.05 -1.90 -2.55
C ARG A 151 -9.67 -0.56 -1.93
N MET A 152 -9.35 0.42 -2.76
CA MET A 152 -8.90 1.74 -2.33
C MET A 152 -9.80 2.85 -2.86
N VAL A 153 -10.82 2.51 -3.66
CA VAL A 153 -11.75 3.48 -4.24
C VAL A 153 -13.17 3.00 -4.02
N ASN A 154 -13.99 3.88 -3.44
CA ASN A 154 -15.42 3.66 -3.27
C ASN A 154 -16.18 4.90 -3.79
N GLY A 155 -16.74 4.79 -4.98
CA GLY A 155 -17.33 5.93 -5.69
C GLY A 155 -16.29 7.04 -5.94
N ALA A 156 -16.52 8.23 -5.41
CA ALA A 156 -15.59 9.36 -5.50
C ALA A 156 -14.61 9.45 -4.31
N ASP A 157 -14.65 8.52 -3.36
CA ASP A 157 -13.77 8.51 -2.20
C ASP A 157 -12.57 7.59 -2.45
N VAL A 158 -11.36 8.14 -2.43
CA VAL A 158 -10.09 7.39 -2.41
C VAL A 158 -9.73 7.12 -0.95
N ILE A 159 -9.50 5.85 -0.61
CA ILE A 159 -9.36 5.38 0.77
C ILE A 159 -8.00 4.75 0.95
N LEU A 160 -7.13 5.44 1.70
CA LEU A 160 -5.75 5.03 1.89
C LEU A 160 -5.44 4.82 3.38
N PRO A 161 -5.21 3.58 3.83
CA PRO A 161 -4.69 3.33 5.16
C PRO A 161 -3.19 3.65 5.18
N ILE A 162 -2.84 4.79 5.76
CA ILE A 162 -1.46 5.27 5.88
C ILE A 162 -0.96 5.16 7.32
N THR A 163 0.35 5.23 7.51
CA THR A 163 0.98 5.04 8.82
C THR A 163 0.66 6.15 9.81
N ASP A 164 0.60 7.39 9.35
CA ASP A 164 0.36 8.56 10.20
C ASP A 164 -0.71 9.47 9.60
N VAL A 165 -1.96 9.14 9.90
CA VAL A 165 -3.14 9.85 9.37
C VAL A 165 -3.24 11.26 9.94
N ASP A 166 -2.85 11.46 11.20
CA ASP A 166 -3.03 12.75 11.87
C ASP A 166 -2.01 13.77 11.35
N ALA A 167 -0.74 13.36 11.22
CA ALA A 167 0.29 14.20 10.61
C ALA A 167 -0.03 14.54 9.14
N PHE A 168 -0.55 13.57 8.38
CA PHE A 168 -1.02 13.83 7.01
C PHE A 168 -2.13 14.86 6.97
N LEU A 169 -3.17 14.72 7.80
CA LEU A 169 -4.30 15.66 7.83
C LEU A 169 -3.87 17.07 8.23
N ALA A 170 -2.95 17.19 9.19
CA ALA A 170 -2.40 18.49 9.59
C ALA A 170 -1.69 19.17 8.41
N ALA A 171 -0.84 18.42 7.70
CA ALA A 171 -0.09 18.93 6.55
C ALA A 171 -0.99 19.30 5.37
N VAL A 172 -2.00 18.48 5.04
CA VAL A 172 -2.94 18.75 3.94
C VAL A 172 -3.85 19.93 4.24
N LYS A 173 -4.35 20.07 5.48
CA LYS A 173 -5.21 21.21 5.85
C LYS A 173 -4.49 22.55 5.67
N GLY A 174 -3.19 22.59 5.96
CA GLY A 174 -2.37 23.78 5.70
C GLY A 174 -2.35 24.18 4.22
N ARG A 175 -2.23 23.19 3.32
CA ARG A 175 -2.16 23.42 1.86
C ARG A 175 -3.52 23.76 1.25
N LEU A 176 -4.59 23.08 1.64
CA LEU A 176 -5.94 23.37 1.16
C LEU A 176 -6.41 24.78 1.52
N ARG A 177 -6.02 25.30 2.69
CA ARG A 177 -6.30 26.69 3.09
C ARG A 177 -5.51 27.71 2.28
N ALA A 178 -4.26 27.42 1.96
CA ALA A 178 -3.41 28.30 1.18
C ALA A 178 -3.80 28.37 -0.31
N GLY A 179 -4.46 27.34 -0.85
CA GLY A 179 -4.92 27.30 -2.24
C GLY A 179 -6.33 27.86 -2.49
N SER A 180 -7.08 28.19 -1.43
CA SER A 180 -8.45 28.76 -1.51
C SER A 180 -8.49 30.29 -1.32
N GLY A 181 -7.35 30.96 -1.21
CA GLY A 181 -7.22 32.42 -1.16
C GLY A 181 -6.52 32.93 -2.41
#